data_f040c6c1ca468cfefa8f105d2cdfb4a8
#
_entry.id   f040c6c1ca468cfefa8f105d2cdfb4a8
#
_cell.length_a   1.000
_cell.length_b   1.000
_cell.length_c   1.000
_cell.angle_alpha   90.00
_cell.angle_beta   90.00
_cell.angle_gamma   90.00
#
_symmetry.space_group_name_H-M   'P 1'
#
loop_
_entity.id
_entity.type
_entity.pdbx_description
1 polymer ?
#
loop_
_entity_poly.entity_id
_entity_poly.type
_entity_poly.pdbx_seq_one_letter_code
_entity_poly.pdbx_strand_id
1 'polypeptide(L)'
;SPRHMFAHAFKSRGGWYISLRQDHQLKRDRSRMNAPAKTDDFEAPKPAIIPDNVYAETVLAVEHYTEHLFRFRMTRPAGFRFRSGEFAMIGLMVGDKPIYRAYSIASPAWDEELEFFSIKVPDGPLTSHLQKIKPGDIVLMRKKPTGTLVLDALTPGKRLYMFSTGTGIAPFASLIRDPETYEKFEEVILTHTCREVAELKYGFDLMEEIREHEFLGEMVGDKLKHYPTVTREEYPFQGRITDLMESGKLYTDLGLPPLDPAVDRGMICGSTAMLKDTKALLEKAGLTEGANNKPAEFVIERAFVG
;
A
#
# COMPACT_ATOMS: atom_id res chain seq x y z
N SER A 1 -13.61 17.66 -22.31
CA SER A 1 -12.49 18.60 -22.07
C SER A 1 -11.67 18.08 -20.91
N PRO A 2 -10.37 17.84 -21.04
CA PRO A 2 -9.54 17.42 -19.94
C PRO A 2 -9.36 18.60 -18.96
N ARG A 3 -9.72 18.37 -17.69
CA ARG A 3 -9.48 19.36 -16.64
C ARG A 3 -8.02 19.26 -16.23
N HIS A 4 -7.30 20.36 -16.40
CA HIS A 4 -5.92 20.50 -15.97
C HIS A 4 -5.84 20.42 -14.44
N MET A 5 -5.11 19.43 -13.97
CA MET A 5 -4.66 19.35 -12.58
C MET A 5 -3.34 20.12 -12.47
N PHE A 6 -3.33 21.20 -11.70
CA PHE A 6 -2.08 21.92 -11.42
C PHE A 6 -1.43 21.33 -10.18
N ALA A 7 -0.23 20.82 -10.34
CA ALA A 7 0.63 20.41 -9.22
C ALA A 7 1.47 21.63 -8.80
N HIS A 8 1.37 22.03 -7.55
CA HIS A 8 2.26 23.03 -6.96
C HIS A 8 3.27 22.34 -6.06
N ALA A 9 4.54 22.50 -6.40
CA ALA A 9 5.64 22.05 -5.57
C ALA A 9 6.04 23.16 -4.59
N PHE A 10 6.03 22.86 -3.30
CA PHE A 10 6.49 23.77 -2.26
C PHE A 10 7.75 23.20 -1.59
N LYS A 11 8.74 24.06 -1.40
CA LYS A 11 9.94 23.75 -0.64
C LYS A 11 9.77 24.27 0.78
N SER A 12 9.67 23.36 1.75
CA SER A 12 9.78 23.72 3.17
C SER A 12 11.16 23.31 3.70
N ARG A 13 11.50 23.72 4.91
CA ARG A 13 12.80 23.43 5.55
C ARG A 13 13.10 21.93 5.75
N GLY A 14 12.23 21.02 5.33
CA GLY A 14 12.37 19.56 5.45
C GLY A 14 12.17 18.77 4.16
N GLY A 15 11.97 19.38 3.00
CA GLY A 15 11.78 18.66 1.73
C GLY A 15 10.76 19.28 0.77
N TRP A 16 10.58 18.63 -0.37
CA TRP A 16 9.59 18.99 -1.36
C TRP A 16 8.26 18.30 -1.09
N TYR A 17 7.17 19.05 -1.06
CA TYR A 17 5.80 18.54 -0.93
C TYR A 17 5.00 18.96 -2.15
N ILE A 18 4.21 18.04 -2.69
CA ILE A 18 3.26 18.33 -3.76
C ILE A 18 1.85 18.25 -3.16
N SER A 19 1.13 19.34 -3.16
CA SER A 19 -0.28 19.39 -2.79
C SER A 19 -1.14 19.45 -4.05
N LEU A 20 -2.03 18.50 -4.20
CA LEU A 20 -3.08 18.49 -5.21
C LEU A 20 -4.38 18.98 -4.56
N ARG A 21 -4.83 20.19 -4.88
CA ARG A 21 -6.17 20.64 -4.49
C ARG A 21 -7.16 20.31 -5.60
N GLN A 22 -8.19 19.57 -5.24
CA GLN A 22 -9.42 19.50 -6.03
C GLN A 22 -10.46 20.43 -5.41
N ASP A 23 -10.92 21.42 -6.20
CA ASP A 23 -12.07 22.22 -5.82
C ASP A 23 -13.34 21.40 -6.01
N HIS A 24 -13.92 20.91 -4.91
CA HIS A 24 -15.26 20.33 -4.89
C HIS A 24 -16.28 21.38 -4.44
N GLN A 25 -16.91 22.03 -5.41
CA GLN A 25 -18.24 22.62 -5.20
C GLN A 25 -19.28 21.62 -5.67
N LEU A 26 -19.85 20.86 -4.76
CA LEU A 26 -21.05 20.07 -4.99
C LEU A 26 -22.28 20.83 -4.51
N LYS A 27 -23.03 21.37 -5.45
CA LYS A 27 -24.41 21.80 -5.22
C LYS A 27 -25.28 20.58 -4.98
N ARG A 28 -25.93 20.53 -3.82
CA ARG A 28 -27.00 19.56 -3.50
C ARG A 28 -28.24 19.94 -4.30
N ASP A 29 -28.70 19.03 -5.13
CA ASP A 29 -30.04 19.07 -5.69
C ASP A 29 -30.88 17.95 -5.06
N ARG A 30 -31.87 18.36 -4.24
CA ARG A 30 -32.88 17.48 -3.66
C ARG A 30 -34.13 17.65 -4.48
N SER A 31 -34.47 16.68 -5.28
CA SER A 31 -35.87 16.36 -5.58
C SER A 31 -35.97 15.16 -6.55
N ARG A 32 -36.48 14.06 -6.08
CA ARG A 32 -37.63 13.31 -6.67
C ARG A 32 -37.84 12.02 -5.89
N MET A 33 -38.96 12.01 -5.20
CA MET A 33 -39.58 10.83 -4.57
C MET A 33 -40.49 10.09 -5.57
N ASN A 34 -40.51 8.76 -5.36
CA ASN A 34 -41.64 7.85 -5.59
C ASN A 34 -41.95 7.30 -6.99
N ALA A 35 -41.68 5.98 -7.09
CA ALA A 35 -42.67 4.99 -7.59
C ALA A 35 -42.25 3.59 -7.07
N PRO A 36 -43.23 2.73 -6.66
CA PRO A 36 -42.90 1.37 -6.17
C PRO A 36 -42.62 0.44 -7.34
N ALA A 37 -41.44 -0.18 -7.34
CA ALA A 37 -41.08 -1.25 -8.25
C ALA A 37 -41.69 -2.59 -7.78
N LYS A 38 -42.22 -3.35 -8.73
CA LYS A 38 -42.80 -4.69 -8.54
C LYS A 38 -41.77 -5.63 -7.89
N THR A 39 -42.21 -6.38 -6.90
CA THR A 39 -41.47 -7.49 -6.31
C THR A 39 -41.36 -8.61 -7.34
N ASP A 40 -40.21 -8.71 -7.99
CA ASP A 40 -39.78 -9.96 -8.61
C ASP A 40 -39.27 -10.87 -7.48
N ASP A 41 -39.74 -12.12 -7.49
CA ASP A 41 -39.35 -13.18 -6.57
C ASP A 41 -37.84 -13.42 -6.67
N PHE A 42 -37.06 -12.68 -5.88
CA PHE A 42 -35.65 -12.97 -5.66
C PHE A 42 -35.58 -14.15 -4.67
N GLU A 43 -35.42 -15.35 -5.21
CA GLU A 43 -34.94 -16.48 -4.40
C GLU A 43 -33.61 -16.08 -3.80
N ALA A 44 -33.57 -15.86 -2.50
CA ALA A 44 -32.34 -15.49 -1.80
C ALA A 44 -31.28 -16.56 -2.09
N PRO A 45 -30.09 -16.20 -2.54
CA PRO A 45 -29.05 -17.18 -2.81
C PRO A 45 -28.80 -18.00 -1.55
N LYS A 46 -28.81 -19.34 -1.68
CA LYS A 46 -28.49 -20.26 -0.59
C LYS A 46 -27.19 -19.79 0.05
N PRO A 47 -27.11 -19.64 1.39
CA PRO A 47 -25.91 -19.21 2.05
C PRO A 47 -24.76 -20.14 1.67
N ALA A 48 -23.73 -19.63 1.04
CA ALA A 48 -22.54 -20.39 0.72
C ALA A 48 -21.97 -20.96 2.03
N ILE A 49 -21.64 -22.25 2.05
CA ILE A 49 -21.03 -22.87 3.23
C ILE A 49 -19.62 -22.30 3.36
N ILE A 50 -19.43 -21.43 4.36
CA ILE A 50 -18.14 -20.85 4.68
C ILE A 50 -17.32 -21.91 5.41
N PRO A 51 -16.07 -22.20 4.97
CA PRO A 51 -15.21 -23.15 5.66
C PRO A 51 -14.90 -22.69 7.09
N ASP A 52 -14.89 -23.60 8.04
CA ASP A 52 -14.65 -23.33 9.48
C ASP A 52 -13.24 -22.78 9.78
N ASN A 53 -12.29 -22.96 8.86
CA ASN A 53 -10.89 -22.56 9.03
C ASN A 53 -10.55 -21.17 8.47
N VAL A 54 -11.56 -20.38 8.11
CA VAL A 54 -11.40 -19.01 7.61
C VAL A 54 -12.26 -18.02 8.39
N TYR A 55 -11.91 -16.76 8.30
CA TYR A 55 -12.77 -15.65 8.69
C TYR A 55 -13.63 -15.22 7.50
N ALA A 56 -14.84 -14.76 7.78
CA ALA A 56 -15.75 -14.14 6.82
C ALA A 56 -16.02 -12.71 7.28
N GLU A 57 -15.38 -11.76 6.62
CA GLU A 57 -15.38 -10.38 7.05
C GLU A 57 -16.18 -9.50 6.10
N THR A 58 -16.83 -8.49 6.66
CA THR A 58 -17.70 -7.59 5.91
C THR A 58 -16.90 -6.43 5.33
N VAL A 59 -17.07 -6.15 4.04
CA VAL A 59 -16.53 -4.96 3.38
C VAL A 59 -17.22 -3.72 3.94
N LEU A 60 -16.43 -2.75 4.39
CA LEU A 60 -16.89 -1.50 4.98
C LEU A 60 -16.85 -0.34 3.98
N ALA A 61 -15.81 -0.29 3.16
CA ALA A 61 -15.60 0.76 2.17
C ALA A 61 -14.82 0.24 0.97
N VAL A 62 -15.08 0.81 -0.20
CA VAL A 62 -14.31 0.57 -1.44
C VAL A 62 -14.05 1.90 -2.11
N GLU A 63 -12.82 2.14 -2.53
CA GLU A 63 -12.42 3.33 -3.26
C GLU A 63 -11.63 2.94 -4.51
N HIS A 64 -12.08 3.39 -5.67
CA HIS A 64 -11.40 3.19 -6.94
C HIS A 64 -10.57 4.43 -7.29
N TYR A 65 -9.26 4.26 -7.47
CA TYR A 65 -8.32 5.33 -7.80
C TYR A 65 -8.17 5.55 -9.29
N THR A 66 -8.05 4.44 -10.02
CA THR A 66 -7.90 4.40 -11.48
C THR A 66 -8.72 3.25 -12.07
N GLU A 67 -8.68 3.08 -13.38
CA GLU A 67 -9.23 1.88 -14.02
C GLU A 67 -8.56 0.58 -13.55
N HIS A 68 -7.35 0.69 -12.98
CA HIS A 68 -6.54 -0.47 -12.58
C HIS A 68 -6.31 -0.62 -11.08
N LEU A 69 -6.62 0.39 -10.27
CA LEU A 69 -6.28 0.42 -8.84
C LEU A 69 -7.49 0.73 -7.97
N PHE A 70 -7.60 0.02 -6.85
CA PHE A 70 -8.59 0.27 -5.83
C PHE A 70 -8.10 -0.16 -4.46
N ARG A 71 -8.67 0.42 -3.42
CA ARG A 71 -8.54 -0.07 -2.04
C ARG A 71 -9.89 -0.49 -1.49
N PHE A 72 -9.90 -1.34 -0.50
CA PHE A 72 -11.06 -1.62 0.30
C PHE A 72 -10.69 -1.82 1.75
N ARG A 73 -11.66 -1.56 2.61
CA ARG A 73 -11.57 -1.82 4.04
C ARG A 73 -12.64 -2.82 4.42
N MET A 74 -12.31 -3.67 5.37
CA MET A 74 -13.22 -4.69 5.89
C MET A 74 -13.07 -4.80 7.41
N THR A 75 -14.03 -5.44 8.05
CA THR A 75 -13.98 -5.75 9.48
C THR A 75 -12.75 -6.60 9.80
N ARG A 76 -12.26 -6.45 11.03
CA ARG A 76 -11.15 -7.25 11.56
C ARG A 76 -11.69 -8.21 12.63
N PRO A 77 -11.41 -9.52 12.52
CA PRO A 77 -11.77 -10.46 13.57
C PRO A 77 -11.07 -10.13 14.89
N ALA A 78 -11.78 -10.14 16.00
CA ALA A 78 -11.26 -9.76 17.31
C ALA A 78 -10.01 -10.57 17.73
N GLY A 79 -9.90 -11.84 17.29
CA GLY A 79 -8.76 -12.71 17.56
C GLY A 79 -7.61 -12.61 16.55
N PHE A 80 -7.76 -11.84 15.47
CA PHE A 80 -6.74 -11.75 14.42
C PHE A 80 -5.58 -10.85 14.85
N ARG A 81 -4.38 -11.41 14.91
CA ARG A 81 -3.14 -10.69 15.23
C ARG A 81 -2.17 -10.82 14.07
N PHE A 82 -1.53 -9.71 13.71
CA PHE A 82 -0.50 -9.65 12.68
C PHE A 82 0.52 -8.56 13.03
N ARG A 83 1.70 -8.63 12.43
CA ARG A 83 2.70 -7.58 12.49
C ARG A 83 2.55 -6.69 11.27
N SER A 84 2.71 -5.39 11.43
CA SER A 84 2.71 -4.45 10.29
C SER A 84 3.73 -4.91 9.24
N GLY A 85 3.28 -4.97 7.98
CA GLY A 85 4.05 -5.47 6.84
C GLY A 85 3.74 -6.93 6.44
N GLU A 86 3.04 -7.71 7.25
CA GLU A 86 2.60 -9.06 6.89
C GLU A 86 1.46 -9.05 5.87
N PHE A 87 1.29 -10.18 5.19
CA PHE A 87 0.16 -10.45 4.29
C PHE A 87 -0.76 -11.55 4.83
N ALA A 88 -1.97 -11.58 4.31
CA ALA A 88 -2.94 -12.64 4.55
C ALA A 88 -3.44 -13.21 3.21
N MET A 89 -3.94 -14.46 3.25
CA MET A 89 -4.67 -15.04 2.13
C MET A 89 -6.11 -14.58 2.20
N ILE A 90 -6.52 -13.72 1.28
CA ILE A 90 -7.91 -13.28 1.14
C ILE A 90 -8.57 -13.89 -0.09
N GLY A 91 -9.88 -14.00 -0.08
CA GLY A 91 -10.60 -14.66 -1.16
C GLY A 91 -12.09 -14.37 -1.18
N LEU A 92 -12.71 -14.89 -2.22
CA LEU A 92 -14.16 -14.82 -2.44
C LEU A 92 -14.66 -16.20 -2.80
N MET A 93 -15.95 -16.45 -2.50
CA MET A 93 -16.65 -17.57 -3.10
C MET A 93 -16.92 -17.26 -4.57
N VAL A 94 -16.43 -18.11 -5.45
CA VAL A 94 -16.69 -18.05 -6.90
C VAL A 94 -17.38 -19.34 -7.29
N GLY A 95 -18.71 -19.26 -7.51
CA GLY A 95 -19.55 -20.45 -7.53
C GLY A 95 -19.51 -21.15 -6.17
N ASP A 96 -19.25 -22.46 -6.18
CA ASP A 96 -19.24 -23.30 -4.97
C ASP A 96 -17.84 -23.44 -4.32
N LYS A 97 -16.82 -22.71 -4.82
CA LYS A 97 -15.45 -22.84 -4.36
C LYS A 97 -14.84 -21.49 -3.99
N PRO A 98 -14.09 -21.42 -2.87
CA PRO A 98 -13.33 -20.22 -2.54
C PRO A 98 -12.06 -20.13 -3.40
N ILE A 99 -11.77 -18.93 -3.89
CA ILE A 99 -10.51 -18.60 -4.55
C ILE A 99 -9.73 -17.65 -3.62
N TYR A 100 -8.49 -17.98 -3.30
CA TYR A 100 -7.61 -17.18 -2.44
C TYR A 100 -6.38 -16.68 -3.18
N ARG A 101 -5.93 -15.49 -2.79
CA ARG A 101 -4.62 -14.93 -3.16
C ARG A 101 -3.99 -14.24 -1.96
N ALA A 102 -2.67 -14.17 -1.97
CA ALA A 102 -1.94 -13.41 -0.95
C ALA A 102 -2.07 -11.91 -1.20
N TYR A 103 -2.38 -11.17 -0.15
CA TYR A 103 -2.51 -9.72 -0.15
C TYR A 103 -1.83 -9.14 1.08
N SER A 104 -0.92 -8.20 0.86
CA SER A 104 -0.33 -7.44 1.96
C SER A 104 -1.41 -6.66 2.69
N ILE A 105 -1.40 -6.72 4.02
CA ILE A 105 -2.29 -5.94 4.86
C ILE A 105 -1.76 -4.51 4.86
N ALA A 106 -2.54 -3.57 4.35
CA ALA A 106 -2.13 -2.18 4.24
C ALA A 106 -2.40 -1.37 5.50
N SER A 107 -3.38 -1.76 6.32
CA SER A 107 -3.61 -1.15 7.64
C SER A 107 -2.52 -1.57 8.64
N PRO A 108 -2.16 -0.72 9.61
CA PRO A 108 -1.20 -1.07 10.65
C PRO A 108 -1.77 -2.07 11.65
N ALA A 109 -0.89 -2.75 12.39
CA ALA A 109 -1.26 -3.81 13.31
C ALA A 109 -2.19 -3.36 14.46
N TRP A 110 -2.23 -2.08 14.78
CA TRP A 110 -3.09 -1.50 15.82
C TRP A 110 -4.50 -1.10 15.31
N ASP A 111 -4.71 -1.00 13.99
CA ASP A 111 -5.99 -0.56 13.42
C ASP A 111 -7.11 -1.59 13.73
N GLU A 112 -8.31 -1.10 13.97
CA GLU A 112 -9.50 -1.92 14.22
C GLU A 112 -10.11 -2.52 12.95
N GLU A 113 -9.71 -2.01 11.79
CA GLU A 113 -10.13 -2.48 10.47
C GLU A 113 -8.94 -3.05 9.70
N LEU A 114 -9.24 -3.84 8.67
CA LEU A 114 -8.23 -4.32 7.72
C LEU A 114 -8.38 -3.56 6.39
N GLU A 115 -7.27 -3.06 5.87
CA GLU A 115 -7.19 -2.39 4.59
C GLU A 115 -6.34 -3.17 3.61
N PHE A 116 -6.79 -3.22 2.37
CA PHE A 116 -6.06 -3.82 1.26
C PHE A 116 -6.04 -2.90 0.06
N PHE A 117 -4.91 -2.89 -0.66
CA PHE A 117 -4.74 -2.13 -1.89
C PHE A 117 -4.45 -3.10 -3.04
N SER A 118 -5.24 -3.05 -4.10
CA SER A 118 -5.25 -4.07 -5.15
C SER A 118 -5.19 -3.47 -6.54
N ILE A 119 -4.59 -4.26 -7.44
CA ILE A 119 -4.68 -4.04 -8.88
C ILE A 119 -5.90 -4.81 -9.43
N LYS A 120 -6.55 -4.24 -10.44
CA LYS A 120 -7.62 -4.89 -11.22
C LYS A 120 -7.00 -5.61 -12.42
N VAL A 121 -6.92 -6.93 -12.34
CA VAL A 121 -6.51 -7.76 -13.47
C VAL A 121 -7.79 -8.28 -14.14
N PRO A 122 -8.11 -7.90 -15.37
CA PRO A 122 -9.40 -8.23 -16.02
C PRO A 122 -9.73 -9.72 -16.00
N ASP A 123 -8.76 -10.58 -16.28
CA ASP A 123 -8.92 -12.04 -16.34
C ASP A 123 -8.31 -12.74 -15.10
N GLY A 124 -7.97 -11.98 -14.05
CA GLY A 124 -7.44 -12.55 -12.80
C GLY A 124 -8.49 -13.41 -12.10
N PRO A 125 -8.16 -14.63 -11.67
CA PRO A 125 -9.13 -15.55 -11.07
C PRO A 125 -9.86 -14.98 -9.84
N LEU A 126 -9.18 -14.16 -9.04
CA LEU A 126 -9.77 -13.45 -7.89
C LEU A 126 -10.09 -12.00 -8.22
N THR A 127 -9.15 -11.26 -8.81
CA THR A 127 -9.29 -9.80 -8.98
C THR A 127 -10.42 -9.40 -9.91
N SER A 128 -10.79 -10.24 -10.90
CA SER A 128 -11.95 -10.02 -11.76
C SER A 128 -13.28 -9.95 -10.97
N HIS A 129 -13.33 -10.61 -9.83
CA HIS A 129 -14.45 -10.58 -8.89
C HIS A 129 -14.23 -9.55 -7.77
N LEU A 130 -13.03 -9.51 -7.19
CA LEU A 130 -12.70 -8.64 -6.06
C LEU A 130 -12.87 -7.15 -6.41
N GLN A 131 -12.58 -6.74 -7.65
CA GLN A 131 -12.77 -5.36 -8.10
C GLN A 131 -14.26 -4.91 -8.13
N LYS A 132 -15.20 -5.82 -7.99
CA LYS A 132 -16.64 -5.56 -8.02
C LYS A 132 -17.29 -5.56 -6.64
N ILE A 133 -16.53 -5.84 -5.59
CA ILE A 133 -17.05 -5.82 -4.22
C ILE A 133 -17.54 -4.42 -3.83
N LYS A 134 -18.48 -4.40 -2.93
CA LYS A 134 -19.09 -3.18 -2.39
C LYS A 134 -19.33 -3.34 -0.90
N PRO A 135 -19.58 -2.25 -0.16
CA PRO A 135 -19.92 -2.32 1.26
C PRO A 135 -21.07 -3.30 1.51
N GLY A 136 -20.90 -4.15 2.52
CA GLY A 136 -21.81 -5.23 2.88
C GLY A 136 -21.46 -6.60 2.29
N ASP A 137 -20.61 -6.68 1.26
CA ASP A 137 -20.16 -7.96 0.72
C ASP A 137 -19.21 -8.67 1.71
N ILE A 138 -19.07 -9.99 1.57
CA ILE A 138 -18.23 -10.82 2.40
C ILE A 138 -16.93 -11.16 1.67
N VAL A 139 -15.80 -10.91 2.35
CA VAL A 139 -14.46 -11.34 1.94
C VAL A 139 -13.99 -12.41 2.91
N LEU A 140 -13.47 -13.51 2.37
CA LEU A 140 -12.89 -14.59 3.16
C LEU A 140 -11.43 -14.29 3.45
N MET A 141 -10.94 -14.66 4.64
CA MET A 141 -9.55 -14.50 5.02
C MET A 141 -9.06 -15.73 5.80
N ARG A 142 -7.91 -16.27 5.41
CA ARG A 142 -7.28 -17.34 6.21
C ARG A 142 -6.73 -16.78 7.52
N LYS A 143 -6.75 -17.63 8.56
CA LYS A 143 -6.47 -17.21 9.94
C LYS A 143 -5.00 -16.86 10.23
N LYS A 144 -4.06 -17.32 9.40
CA LYS A 144 -2.61 -17.14 9.66
C LYS A 144 -2.01 -16.09 8.73
N PRO A 145 -1.60 -14.91 9.24
CA PRO A 145 -0.77 -13.98 8.51
C PRO A 145 0.68 -14.47 8.45
N THR A 146 1.43 -14.00 7.47
CA THR A 146 2.85 -14.27 7.31
C THR A 146 3.51 -13.18 6.45
N GLY A 147 4.82 -13.24 6.26
CA GLY A 147 5.57 -12.31 5.41
C GLY A 147 6.95 -12.02 5.97
N THR A 148 7.78 -11.41 5.15
CA THR A 148 9.18 -11.06 5.49
C THR A 148 9.37 -9.56 5.72
N LEU A 149 8.44 -8.72 5.29
CA LEU A 149 8.53 -7.26 5.40
C LEU A 149 8.10 -6.78 6.79
N VAL A 150 8.78 -7.29 7.80
CA VAL A 150 8.53 -6.96 9.20
C VAL A 150 9.79 -6.36 9.83
N LEU A 151 9.61 -5.45 10.78
CA LEU A 151 10.74 -4.76 11.43
C LEU A 151 11.71 -5.71 12.11
N ASP A 152 11.21 -6.81 12.67
CA ASP A 152 12.03 -7.82 13.36
C ASP A 152 12.96 -8.61 12.43
N ALA A 153 12.72 -8.57 11.11
CA ALA A 153 13.60 -9.18 10.12
C ALA A 153 14.80 -8.30 9.73
N LEU A 154 14.89 -7.09 10.30
CA LEU A 154 16.00 -6.17 10.11
C LEU A 154 16.88 -6.08 11.36
N THR A 155 18.18 -5.99 11.14
CA THR A 155 19.13 -5.61 12.19
C THR A 155 18.96 -4.12 12.54
N PRO A 156 19.37 -3.67 13.74
CA PRO A 156 19.30 -2.26 14.11
C PRO A 156 19.99 -1.34 13.09
N GLY A 157 19.39 -0.21 12.80
CA GLY A 157 19.88 0.82 11.89
C GLY A 157 19.25 2.17 12.20
N LYS A 158 19.63 3.21 11.46
CA LYS A 158 19.10 4.56 11.68
C LYS A 158 18.11 4.99 10.62
N ARG A 159 18.33 4.56 9.37
CA ARG A 159 17.54 4.96 8.21
C ARG A 159 16.94 3.74 7.53
N LEU A 160 15.63 3.77 7.32
CA LEU A 160 14.90 2.70 6.64
C LEU A 160 14.42 3.17 5.26
N TYR A 161 14.91 2.51 4.22
CA TYR A 161 14.41 2.66 2.86
C TYR A 161 13.34 1.61 2.57
N MET A 162 12.17 2.05 2.13
CA MET A 162 11.07 1.21 1.67
C MET A 162 10.90 1.42 0.16
N PHE A 163 11.40 0.48 -0.65
CA PHE A 163 11.34 0.57 -2.10
C PHE A 163 10.12 -0.16 -2.63
N SER A 164 9.21 0.56 -3.29
CA SER A 164 7.99 -0.02 -3.85
C SER A 164 7.71 0.37 -5.29
N THR A 165 7.03 -0.52 -6.00
CA THR A 165 6.39 -0.26 -7.30
C THR A 165 4.93 -0.68 -7.26
N GLY A 166 4.05 0.12 -7.85
CA GLY A 166 2.63 -0.19 -7.95
C GLY A 166 1.97 -0.55 -6.62
N THR A 167 1.30 -1.68 -6.56
CA THR A 167 0.64 -2.18 -5.33
C THR A 167 1.62 -2.69 -4.27
N GLY A 168 2.91 -2.78 -4.58
CA GLY A 168 3.95 -3.08 -3.60
C GLY A 168 4.08 -2.06 -2.47
N ILE A 169 3.42 -0.91 -2.57
CA ILE A 169 3.31 0.06 -1.48
C ILE A 169 2.47 -0.47 -0.29
N ALA A 170 1.59 -1.45 -0.50
CA ALA A 170 0.64 -1.90 0.51
C ALA A 170 1.28 -2.31 1.85
N PRO A 171 2.31 -3.17 1.92
CA PRO A 171 2.95 -3.49 3.19
C PRO A 171 3.61 -2.28 3.84
N PHE A 172 4.09 -1.33 3.05
CA PHE A 172 4.68 -0.10 3.55
C PHE A 172 3.65 0.89 4.07
N ALA A 173 2.43 0.89 3.51
CA ALA A 173 1.30 1.63 4.06
C ALA A 173 1.00 1.21 5.51
N SER A 174 1.12 -0.07 5.81
CA SER A 174 1.02 -0.62 7.16
C SER A 174 2.16 -0.11 8.06
N LEU A 175 3.40 -0.27 7.61
CA LEU A 175 4.60 0.06 8.39
C LEU A 175 4.75 1.56 8.67
N ILE A 176 4.46 2.45 7.69
CA ILE A 176 4.59 3.90 7.90
C ILE A 176 3.50 4.47 8.81
N ARG A 177 2.43 3.73 9.07
CA ARG A 177 1.39 4.08 10.05
C ARG A 177 1.59 3.38 11.39
N ASP A 178 2.65 2.59 11.56
CA ASP A 178 2.98 1.91 12.81
C ASP A 178 4.00 2.72 13.61
N PRO A 179 3.68 3.13 14.85
CA PRO A 179 4.58 3.84 15.75
C PRO A 179 5.94 3.16 15.92
N GLU A 180 5.98 1.83 15.98
CA GLU A 180 7.22 1.07 16.15
C GLU A 180 8.27 1.36 15.07
N THR A 181 7.82 1.69 13.85
CA THR A 181 8.73 2.07 12.76
C THR A 181 9.58 3.30 13.14
N TYR A 182 8.99 4.29 13.80
CA TYR A 182 9.65 5.54 14.16
C TYR A 182 10.35 5.48 15.53
N GLU A 183 10.06 4.47 16.32
CA GLU A 183 10.84 4.12 17.51
C GLU A 183 12.18 3.45 17.14
N LYS A 184 12.16 2.63 16.08
CA LYS A 184 13.34 1.89 15.60
C LYS A 184 14.23 2.69 14.63
N PHE A 185 13.65 3.63 13.86
CA PHE A 185 14.36 4.39 12.83
C PHE A 185 14.19 5.91 13.01
N GLU A 186 15.31 6.62 12.86
CA GLU A 186 15.34 8.08 12.92
C GLU A 186 14.80 8.72 11.64
N GLU A 187 14.99 8.05 10.49
CA GLU A 187 14.51 8.44 9.18
C GLU A 187 13.89 7.25 8.44
N VAL A 188 12.78 7.50 7.77
CA VAL A 188 12.08 6.53 6.92
C VAL A 188 11.87 7.13 5.54
N ILE A 189 12.33 6.46 4.51
CA ILE A 189 12.22 6.89 3.12
C ILE A 189 11.28 5.91 2.39
N LEU A 190 10.09 6.39 2.01
CA LEU A 190 9.18 5.64 1.18
C LEU A 190 9.34 6.06 -0.28
N THR A 191 9.85 5.18 -1.12
CA THR A 191 9.83 5.36 -2.57
C THR A 191 8.63 4.61 -3.17
N HIS A 192 7.92 5.26 -4.07
CA HIS A 192 6.79 4.65 -4.76
C HIS A 192 6.85 4.99 -6.24
N THR A 193 7.18 4.00 -7.05
CA THR A 193 7.29 4.14 -8.50
C THR A 193 6.06 3.56 -9.19
N CYS A 194 5.39 4.37 -9.99
CA CYS A 194 4.27 3.99 -10.83
C CYS A 194 4.56 4.32 -12.30
N ARG A 195 3.64 3.96 -13.20
CA ARG A 195 3.74 4.31 -14.61
C ARG A 195 3.26 5.73 -14.85
N GLU A 196 2.16 6.10 -14.22
CA GLU A 196 1.44 7.36 -14.42
C GLU A 196 1.18 8.06 -13.07
N VAL A 197 1.04 9.39 -13.12
CA VAL A 197 0.83 10.23 -11.93
C VAL A 197 -0.45 9.85 -11.18
N ALA A 198 -1.52 9.52 -11.90
CA ALA A 198 -2.79 9.13 -11.29
C ALA A 198 -2.68 7.90 -10.37
N GLU A 199 -1.73 7.01 -10.64
CA GLU A 199 -1.48 5.80 -9.85
C GLU A 199 -0.79 6.09 -8.51
N LEU A 200 -0.24 7.31 -8.32
CA LEU A 200 0.42 7.72 -7.07
C LEU A 200 -0.57 8.19 -6.00
N LYS A 201 -1.85 8.36 -6.34
CA LYS A 201 -2.84 8.99 -5.43
C LYS A 201 -2.94 8.29 -4.08
N TYR A 202 -2.93 6.96 -4.05
CA TYR A 202 -2.98 6.21 -2.79
C TYR A 202 -1.81 6.59 -1.85
N GLY A 203 -0.61 6.72 -2.39
CA GLY A 203 0.57 7.14 -1.61
C GLY A 203 0.43 8.57 -1.07
N PHE A 204 -0.12 9.50 -1.86
CA PHE A 204 -0.37 10.86 -1.38
C PHE A 204 -1.43 10.93 -0.30
N ASP A 205 -2.52 10.17 -0.46
CA ASP A 205 -3.58 10.09 0.55
C ASP A 205 -3.03 9.54 1.88
N LEU A 206 -2.15 8.52 1.84
CA LEU A 206 -1.47 8.01 3.04
C LEU A 206 -0.65 9.09 3.75
N MET A 207 0.10 9.91 3.00
CA MET A 207 0.89 11.00 3.59
C MET A 207 -0.01 12.05 4.25
N GLU A 208 -1.14 12.35 3.65
CA GLU A 208 -2.11 13.29 4.21
C GLU A 208 -2.79 12.71 5.45
N GLU A 209 -3.25 11.47 5.40
CA GLU A 209 -3.83 10.75 6.55
C GLU A 209 -2.88 10.73 7.75
N ILE A 210 -1.60 10.43 7.54
CA ILE A 210 -0.59 10.43 8.62
C ILE A 210 -0.41 11.83 9.20
N ARG A 211 -0.34 12.85 8.36
CA ARG A 211 -0.12 14.25 8.77
C ARG A 211 -1.27 14.81 9.59
N GLU A 212 -2.50 14.42 9.24
CA GLU A 212 -3.72 14.86 9.90
C GLU A 212 -4.08 14.03 11.13
N HIS A 213 -3.46 12.85 11.30
CA HIS A 213 -3.73 11.99 12.44
C HIS A 213 -3.16 12.58 13.74
N GLU A 214 -3.99 12.70 14.75
CA GLU A 214 -3.69 13.37 16.02
C GLU A 214 -2.36 12.91 16.67
N PHE A 215 -2.11 11.59 16.70
CA PHE A 215 -0.91 11.03 17.32
C PHE A 215 0.22 10.78 16.32
N LEU A 216 -0.10 10.24 15.14
CA LEU A 216 0.92 9.93 14.14
C LEU A 216 1.56 11.17 13.56
N GLY A 217 0.80 12.24 13.33
CA GLY A 217 1.32 13.48 12.76
C GLY A 217 2.45 14.08 13.60
N GLU A 218 2.31 14.12 14.92
CA GLU A 218 3.35 14.58 15.83
C GLU A 218 4.56 13.64 15.89
N MET A 219 4.29 12.33 16.03
CA MET A 219 5.35 11.31 16.14
C MET A 219 6.20 11.20 14.88
N VAL A 220 5.56 11.18 13.72
CA VAL A 220 6.22 11.05 12.43
C VAL A 220 7.00 12.32 12.08
N GLY A 221 6.37 13.50 12.24
CA GLY A 221 7.02 14.78 11.97
C GLY A 221 7.78 14.79 10.64
N ASP A 222 9.06 15.14 10.70
CA ASP A 222 9.95 15.18 9.55
C ASP A 222 10.70 13.85 9.28
N LYS A 223 10.43 12.79 10.06
CA LYS A 223 11.13 11.52 9.93
C LYS A 223 10.76 10.76 8.65
N LEU A 224 9.53 10.90 8.16
CA LEU A 224 9.05 10.23 6.96
C LEU A 224 9.25 11.13 5.73
N LYS A 225 9.99 10.61 4.75
CA LYS A 225 10.20 11.23 3.45
C LYS A 225 9.55 10.39 2.37
N HIS A 226 8.65 10.99 1.59
CA HIS A 226 8.00 10.33 0.46
C HIS A 226 8.68 10.74 -0.85
N TYR A 227 9.11 9.76 -1.63
CA TYR A 227 9.74 9.95 -2.93
C TYR A 227 8.94 9.22 -4.02
N PRO A 228 7.85 9.84 -4.52
CA PRO A 228 7.03 9.28 -5.57
C PRO A 228 7.68 9.51 -6.94
N THR A 229 7.72 8.48 -7.79
CA THR A 229 8.29 8.57 -9.14
C THR A 229 7.34 8.00 -10.18
N VAL A 230 7.44 8.49 -11.42
CA VAL A 230 6.70 7.94 -12.56
C VAL A 230 7.63 7.66 -13.73
N THR A 231 7.26 6.70 -14.57
CA THR A 231 8.12 6.24 -15.67
C THR A 231 7.61 6.62 -17.06
N ARG A 232 6.34 7.04 -17.20
CA ARG A 232 5.70 7.26 -18.52
C ARG A 232 5.16 8.68 -18.74
N GLU A 233 5.26 9.54 -17.75
CA GLU A 233 4.80 10.93 -17.83
C GLU A 233 5.91 11.88 -17.37
N GLU A 234 5.81 13.14 -17.76
CA GLU A 234 6.65 14.19 -17.19
C GLU A 234 6.29 14.41 -15.73
N TYR A 235 7.31 14.36 -14.88
CA TYR A 235 7.15 14.49 -13.43
C TYR A 235 8.47 14.94 -12.80
N PRO A 236 8.46 15.72 -11.70
CA PRO A 236 9.71 16.20 -11.07
C PRO A 236 10.68 15.09 -10.68
N PHE A 237 10.17 13.92 -10.31
CA PHE A 237 10.96 12.72 -10.00
C PHE A 237 10.66 11.61 -11.03
N GLN A 238 11.07 11.84 -12.27
CA GLN A 238 10.83 10.89 -13.36
C GLN A 238 11.93 9.83 -13.41
N GLY A 239 11.53 8.58 -13.55
CA GLY A 239 12.42 7.45 -13.80
C GLY A 239 12.14 6.23 -12.92
N ARG A 240 12.82 5.14 -13.25
CA ARG A 240 12.83 3.94 -12.42
C ARG A 240 13.66 4.21 -11.16
N ILE A 241 13.22 3.67 -10.04
CA ILE A 241 13.94 3.88 -8.79
C ILE A 241 15.39 3.40 -8.87
N THR A 242 15.67 2.30 -9.58
CA THR A 242 17.03 1.78 -9.77
C THR A 242 17.92 2.75 -10.55
N ASP A 243 17.42 3.38 -11.60
CA ASP A 243 18.16 4.39 -12.36
C ASP A 243 18.47 5.62 -11.50
N LEU A 244 17.51 6.02 -10.66
CA LEU A 244 17.65 7.15 -9.73
C LEU A 244 18.64 6.85 -8.59
N MET A 245 18.73 5.59 -8.16
CA MET A 245 19.75 5.12 -7.21
C MET A 245 21.15 5.11 -7.86
N GLU A 246 21.30 4.52 -9.04
CA GLU A 246 22.57 4.40 -9.74
C GLU A 246 23.17 5.75 -10.12
N SER A 247 22.33 6.68 -10.59
CA SER A 247 22.75 8.04 -10.91
C SER A 247 23.05 8.91 -9.68
N GLY A 248 22.66 8.46 -8.49
CA GLY A 248 22.76 9.24 -7.25
C GLY A 248 21.67 10.31 -7.09
N LYS A 249 20.77 10.44 -8.08
CA LYS A 249 19.72 11.47 -8.04
C LYS A 249 18.77 11.31 -6.84
N LEU A 250 18.42 10.07 -6.47
CA LEU A 250 17.61 9.79 -5.28
C LEU A 250 18.22 10.46 -4.03
N TYR A 251 19.49 10.26 -3.81
CA TYR A 251 20.18 10.76 -2.62
C TYR A 251 20.34 12.29 -2.65
N THR A 252 20.66 12.83 -3.82
CA THR A 252 20.75 14.29 -4.02
C THR A 252 19.42 14.98 -3.78
N ASP A 253 18.33 14.44 -4.33
CA ASP A 253 16.99 15.00 -4.17
C ASP A 253 16.52 14.97 -2.70
N LEU A 254 16.87 13.92 -1.98
CA LEU A 254 16.54 13.75 -0.55
C LEU A 254 17.51 14.47 0.39
N GLY A 255 18.65 14.94 -0.10
CA GLY A 255 19.71 15.52 0.71
C GLY A 255 20.37 14.49 1.62
N LEU A 256 20.49 13.25 1.16
CA LEU A 256 21.07 12.12 1.90
C LEU A 256 22.39 11.66 1.26
N PRO A 257 23.28 11.04 2.03
CA PRO A 257 24.46 10.36 1.48
C PRO A 257 24.05 9.08 0.74
N PRO A 258 24.92 8.51 -0.10
CA PRO A 258 24.75 7.16 -0.64
C PRO A 258 24.51 6.12 0.45
N LEU A 259 23.98 4.95 0.06
CA LEU A 259 23.74 3.84 0.99
C LEU A 259 24.98 3.43 1.77
N ASP A 260 24.80 3.27 3.07
CA ASP A 260 25.81 2.83 4.03
C ASP A 260 25.27 1.66 4.86
N PRO A 261 25.84 0.44 4.76
CA PRO A 261 25.36 -0.73 5.52
C PRO A 261 25.46 -0.56 7.04
N ALA A 262 26.28 0.36 7.53
CA ALA A 262 26.37 0.68 8.96
C ALA A 262 25.12 1.46 9.46
N VAL A 263 24.44 2.16 8.58
CA VAL A 263 23.36 3.10 8.91
C VAL A 263 22.02 2.67 8.33
N ASP A 264 22.03 2.20 7.07
CA ASP A 264 20.84 2.01 6.27
C ASP A 264 20.28 0.60 6.37
N ARG A 265 18.96 0.53 6.33
CA ARG A 265 18.19 -0.72 6.21
C ARG A 265 17.24 -0.60 5.03
N GLY A 266 16.87 -1.74 4.43
CA GLY A 266 16.02 -1.76 3.25
C GLY A 266 14.88 -2.76 3.33
N MET A 267 13.76 -2.38 2.76
CA MET A 267 12.65 -3.27 2.43
C MET A 267 12.26 -3.08 0.99
N ILE A 268 12.03 -4.15 0.25
CA ILE A 268 11.71 -4.08 -1.18
C ILE A 268 10.43 -4.86 -1.44
N CYS A 269 9.45 -4.21 -2.06
CA CYS A 269 8.22 -4.84 -2.51
C CYS A 269 7.78 -4.30 -3.89
N GLY A 270 7.59 -5.19 -4.85
CA GLY A 270 7.20 -4.77 -6.19
C GLY A 270 7.29 -5.88 -7.23
N SER A 271 7.46 -5.49 -8.48
CA SER A 271 7.62 -6.43 -9.59
C SER A 271 8.91 -7.24 -9.47
N THR A 272 8.94 -8.43 -10.08
CA THR A 272 10.12 -9.31 -10.06
C THR A 272 11.38 -8.63 -10.58
N ALA A 273 11.27 -7.83 -11.65
CA ALA A 273 12.40 -7.09 -12.20
C ALA A 273 12.92 -6.05 -11.20
N MET A 274 12.03 -5.27 -10.62
CA MET A 274 12.39 -4.25 -9.63
C MET A 274 13.03 -4.88 -8.38
N LEU A 275 12.50 -6.00 -7.88
CA LEU A 275 13.11 -6.73 -6.77
C LEU A 275 14.55 -7.13 -7.06
N LYS A 276 14.78 -7.75 -8.23
CA LYS A 276 16.10 -8.22 -8.66
C LYS A 276 17.10 -7.08 -8.77
N ASP A 277 16.71 -6.01 -9.46
CA ASP A 277 17.62 -4.90 -9.75
C ASP A 277 17.92 -4.07 -8.49
N THR A 278 16.90 -3.82 -7.65
CA THR A 278 17.11 -3.12 -6.37
C THR A 278 17.95 -3.95 -5.40
N LYS A 279 17.69 -5.26 -5.30
CA LYS A 279 18.53 -6.17 -4.50
C LYS A 279 19.99 -6.07 -4.91
N ALA A 280 20.29 -6.12 -6.20
CA ALA A 280 21.67 -6.03 -6.69
C ALA A 280 22.36 -4.71 -6.27
N LEU A 281 21.62 -3.59 -6.27
CA LEU A 281 22.15 -2.30 -5.81
C LEU A 281 22.41 -2.26 -4.31
N LEU A 282 21.53 -2.86 -3.50
CA LEU A 282 21.73 -2.95 -2.06
C LEU A 282 22.93 -3.84 -1.72
N GLU A 283 23.07 -4.99 -2.38
CA GLU A 283 24.21 -5.90 -2.22
C GLU A 283 25.54 -5.24 -2.66
N LYS A 284 25.52 -4.49 -3.76
CA LYS A 284 26.66 -3.69 -4.23
C LYS A 284 27.08 -2.62 -3.21
N ALA A 285 26.15 -2.07 -2.47
CA ALA A 285 26.41 -1.13 -1.38
C ALA A 285 26.87 -1.82 -0.08
N GLY A 286 26.93 -3.15 -0.04
CA GLY A 286 27.38 -3.93 1.11
C GLY A 286 26.29 -4.38 2.07
N LEU A 287 25.00 -4.20 1.72
CA LEU A 287 23.90 -4.70 2.55
C LEU A 287 23.66 -6.20 2.25
N THR A 288 23.23 -6.94 3.25
CA THR A 288 22.96 -8.39 3.17
C THR A 288 21.45 -8.65 3.32
N GLU A 289 20.93 -9.57 2.52
CA GLU A 289 19.53 -10.01 2.62
C GLU A 289 19.29 -10.87 3.86
N GLY A 290 18.25 -10.52 4.60
CA GLY A 290 17.78 -11.23 5.78
C GLY A 290 16.51 -12.05 5.55
N ALA A 291 16.08 -12.68 6.63
CA ALA A 291 14.83 -13.44 6.73
C ALA A 291 14.31 -13.36 8.17
N ASN A 292 13.06 -13.81 8.40
CA ASN A 292 12.46 -13.79 9.74
C ASN A 292 13.30 -14.51 10.82
N ASN A 293 13.96 -15.59 10.45
CA ASN A 293 14.81 -16.36 11.35
C ASN A 293 16.29 -15.96 11.32
N LYS A 294 16.65 -15.03 10.46
CA LYS A 294 18.02 -14.52 10.31
C LYS A 294 17.96 -13.06 9.88
N PRO A 295 17.72 -12.12 10.80
CA PRO A 295 17.68 -10.70 10.49
C PRO A 295 19.00 -10.22 9.87
N ALA A 296 18.91 -9.29 8.90
CA ALA A 296 20.04 -8.65 8.26
C ALA A 296 19.70 -7.21 7.84
N GLU A 297 20.46 -6.61 6.90
CA GLU A 297 20.31 -5.20 6.55
C GLU A 297 19.10 -4.94 5.64
N PHE A 298 18.63 -5.92 4.85
CA PHE A 298 17.40 -5.74 4.06
C PHE A 298 16.59 -7.03 3.89
N VAL A 299 15.31 -6.87 3.60
CA VAL A 299 14.39 -7.97 3.27
C VAL A 299 13.57 -7.64 2.02
N ILE A 300 13.13 -8.67 1.33
CA ILE A 300 12.33 -8.55 0.10
C ILE A 300 11.07 -9.40 0.15
N GLU A 301 10.04 -8.92 -0.53
CA GLU A 301 8.82 -9.69 -0.79
C GLU A 301 8.27 -9.32 -2.17
N ARG A 302 7.89 -10.33 -2.94
CA ARG A 302 7.27 -10.09 -4.24
C ARG A 302 5.86 -9.54 -4.06
N ALA A 303 5.54 -8.43 -4.73
CA ALA A 303 4.15 -7.98 -4.79
C ALA A 303 3.30 -9.04 -5.51
N PHE A 304 2.19 -9.36 -4.89
CA PHE A 304 1.26 -10.35 -5.44
C PHE A 304 0.40 -9.69 -6.51
N VAL A 305 0.41 -10.28 -7.69
CA VAL A 305 -0.49 -9.94 -8.80
C VAL A 305 -1.51 -11.07 -8.91
N GLY A 306 -2.77 -10.73 -8.86
CA GLY A 306 -3.90 -11.66 -8.78
C GLY A 306 -4.14 -12.52 -10.00
#